data_e1bc5e8cbc0bf99b5c55039e0e49981e
#
_entry.id   e1bc5e8cbc0bf99b5c55039e0e49981e
#
_cell.length_a   1.000
_cell.length_b   1.000
_cell.length_c   1.000
_cell.angle_alpha   90.00
_cell.angle_beta   90.00
_cell.angle_gamma   90.00
#
_symmetry.space_group_name_H-M   'P 1'
#
loop_
_entity.id
_entity.type
_entity.pdbx_description
1 polymer ?
#
loop_
_entity_poly.entity_id
_entity_poly.type
_entity_poly.pdbx_seq_one_letter_code
_entity_poly.pdbx_strand_id
1 'polypeptide(L)'
;VFIPCDTCKGARYNRETLEIRFKNKNIADILDMTVDEGCDFFENIQNIRSKLITLKHVGLGYMKIGQQATTLSGGEAQRIKLAKELSKRPTGRTLYILDEPTTGLHSHDIKKLLEILQAFANTGNTVVVIEHNLDVIKTADHIIDMGPEGGVNGGEIIAEGTPEKVATVKSSYTGKFLGEIMGDNSMKKTA
;
A
#
# COMPACT_ATOMS: atom_id res chain seq x y z
N VAL A 1 -24.61 14.83 -5.48
CA VAL A 1 -25.36 14.74 -4.20
C VAL A 1 -25.91 13.33 -4.11
N PHE A 2 -25.51 12.55 -3.10
CA PHE A 2 -26.04 11.20 -2.86
C PHE A 2 -27.29 11.36 -1.97
N ILE A 3 -28.44 10.96 -2.48
CA ILE A 3 -29.68 10.90 -1.72
C ILE A 3 -29.86 9.45 -1.25
N PRO A 4 -29.99 9.20 0.07
CA PRO A 4 -30.28 7.85 0.56
C PRO A 4 -31.58 7.33 -0.05
N CYS A 5 -31.60 6.07 -0.45
CA CYS A 5 -32.82 5.42 -0.96
C CYS A 5 -33.86 5.32 0.16
N ASP A 6 -35.08 5.80 -0.09
CA ASP A 6 -36.16 5.79 0.91
C ASP A 6 -36.56 4.38 1.34
N THR A 7 -36.39 3.40 0.47
CA THR A 7 -36.78 2.00 0.72
C THR A 7 -35.76 1.27 1.58
N CYS A 8 -34.44 1.34 1.23
CA CYS A 8 -33.40 0.59 1.93
C CYS A 8 -32.60 1.43 2.93
N LYS A 9 -32.82 2.77 2.98
CA LYS A 9 -32.16 3.73 3.88
C LYS A 9 -30.63 3.54 3.96
N GLY A 10 -30.02 3.19 2.83
CA GLY A 10 -28.56 2.97 2.74
C GLY A 10 -28.13 1.50 2.93
N ALA A 11 -29.01 0.57 3.31
CA ALA A 11 -28.68 -0.84 3.50
C ALA A 11 -28.34 -1.60 2.21
N ARG A 12 -28.54 -1.01 1.04
CA ARG A 12 -28.26 -1.54 -0.31
C ARG A 12 -29.10 -2.75 -0.74
N TYR A 13 -29.71 -3.47 0.20
CA TYR A 13 -30.46 -4.70 -0.02
C TYR A 13 -31.91 -4.55 0.42
N ASN A 14 -32.80 -5.36 -0.16
CA ASN A 14 -34.20 -5.43 0.22
C ASN A 14 -34.36 -6.16 1.56
N ARG A 15 -35.57 -6.05 2.14
CA ARG A 15 -35.88 -6.62 3.46
C ARG A 15 -35.66 -8.13 3.51
N GLU A 16 -36.08 -8.86 2.49
CA GLU A 16 -35.96 -10.33 2.41
C GLU A 16 -34.50 -10.77 2.45
N THR A 17 -33.60 -10.09 1.70
CA THR A 17 -32.16 -10.36 1.73
C THR A 17 -31.56 -10.07 3.11
N LEU A 18 -32.03 -9.02 3.80
CA LEU A 18 -31.54 -8.65 5.12
C LEU A 18 -32.01 -9.57 6.25
N GLU A 19 -33.01 -10.44 6.01
CA GLU A 19 -33.46 -11.48 6.94
C GLU A 19 -32.46 -12.64 7.02
N ILE A 20 -31.65 -12.87 5.95
CA ILE A 20 -30.64 -13.93 5.92
C ILE A 20 -29.47 -13.53 6.81
N ARG A 21 -29.10 -14.42 7.74
CA ARG A 21 -28.04 -14.17 8.72
C ARG A 21 -26.98 -15.26 8.72
N PHE A 22 -25.74 -14.85 8.88
CA PHE A 22 -24.60 -15.70 9.17
C PHE A 22 -23.92 -15.21 10.44
N LYS A 23 -23.73 -16.08 11.46
CA LYS A 23 -23.24 -15.69 12.79
C LYS A 23 -23.98 -14.47 13.36
N ASN A 24 -25.31 -14.43 13.23
CA ASN A 24 -26.20 -13.34 13.66
C ASN A 24 -26.02 -11.99 12.93
N LYS A 25 -25.25 -11.93 11.87
CA LYS A 25 -25.04 -10.73 11.03
C LYS A 25 -25.66 -10.91 9.66
N ASN A 26 -26.35 -9.90 9.15
CA ASN A 26 -26.81 -9.84 7.76
C ASN A 26 -25.77 -9.18 6.87
N ILE A 27 -26.02 -9.13 5.56
CA ILE A 27 -25.06 -8.58 4.60
C ILE A 27 -24.78 -7.09 4.81
N ALA A 28 -25.74 -6.29 5.29
CA ALA A 28 -25.52 -4.87 5.58
C ALA A 28 -24.60 -4.72 6.80
N ASP A 29 -24.81 -5.53 7.85
CA ASP A 29 -23.92 -5.55 9.02
C ASP A 29 -22.48 -5.93 8.63
N ILE A 30 -22.31 -6.89 7.69
CA ILE A 30 -21.00 -7.33 7.21
C ILE A 30 -20.32 -6.22 6.39
N LEU A 31 -21.07 -5.51 5.55
CA LEU A 31 -20.53 -4.41 4.77
C LEU A 31 -20.14 -3.20 5.62
N ASP A 32 -20.74 -3.05 6.81
CA ASP A 32 -20.41 -1.98 7.76
C ASP A 32 -19.19 -2.32 8.64
N MET A 33 -18.77 -3.59 8.69
CA MET A 33 -17.54 -3.99 9.37
C MET A 33 -16.31 -3.40 8.70
N THR A 34 -15.28 -3.13 9.49
CA THR A 34 -13.93 -2.87 8.99
C THR A 34 -13.32 -4.15 8.40
N VAL A 35 -12.27 -4.00 7.60
CA VAL A 35 -11.50 -5.14 7.08
C VAL A 35 -10.91 -5.96 8.24
N ASP A 36 -10.44 -5.30 9.31
CA ASP A 36 -9.91 -5.98 10.49
C ASP A 36 -10.97 -6.83 11.18
N GLU A 37 -12.15 -6.26 11.48
CA GLU A 37 -13.28 -7.00 12.05
C GLU A 37 -13.73 -8.15 11.14
N GLY A 38 -13.71 -7.94 9.83
CA GLY A 38 -14.03 -8.98 8.84
C GLY A 38 -13.02 -10.13 8.84
N CYS A 39 -11.73 -9.87 9.05
CA CYS A 39 -10.71 -10.92 9.18
C CYS A 39 -11.02 -11.88 10.34
N ASP A 40 -11.48 -11.33 11.47
CA ASP A 40 -11.82 -12.10 12.66
C ASP A 40 -13.18 -12.81 12.48
N PHE A 41 -14.17 -12.12 11.92
CA PHE A 41 -15.49 -12.67 11.67
C PHE A 41 -15.45 -13.88 10.71
N PHE A 42 -14.63 -13.79 9.66
CA PHE A 42 -14.47 -14.84 8.65
C PHE A 42 -13.25 -15.74 8.89
N GLU A 43 -12.77 -15.89 10.14
CA GLU A 43 -11.58 -16.68 10.49
C GLU A 43 -11.56 -18.08 9.88
N ASN A 44 -12.72 -18.75 9.83
CA ASN A 44 -12.90 -20.12 9.34
C ASN A 44 -13.28 -20.20 7.85
N ILE A 45 -13.39 -19.07 7.13
CA ILE A 45 -13.74 -19.03 5.70
C ILE A 45 -12.54 -18.51 4.90
N GLN A 46 -11.61 -19.41 4.58
CA GLN A 46 -10.31 -19.10 4.00
C GLN A 46 -10.39 -18.25 2.72
N ASN A 47 -11.36 -18.50 1.84
CA ASN A 47 -11.53 -17.76 0.59
C ASN A 47 -11.86 -16.27 0.79
N ILE A 48 -12.58 -15.93 1.86
CA ILE A 48 -12.90 -14.54 2.21
C ILE A 48 -11.74 -13.97 3.02
N ARG A 49 -11.30 -14.68 4.07
CA ARG A 49 -10.26 -14.25 4.98
C ARG A 49 -8.96 -13.89 4.25
N SER A 50 -8.52 -14.70 3.28
CA SER A 50 -7.29 -14.43 2.53
C SER A 50 -7.33 -13.08 1.80
N LYS A 51 -8.48 -12.73 1.21
CA LYS A 51 -8.66 -11.43 0.54
C LYS A 51 -8.66 -10.25 1.51
N LEU A 52 -9.31 -10.42 2.68
CA LEU A 52 -9.33 -9.39 3.73
C LEU A 52 -7.94 -9.21 4.35
N ILE A 53 -7.19 -10.30 4.58
CA ILE A 53 -5.79 -10.23 5.03
C ILE A 53 -4.93 -9.46 4.02
N THR A 54 -5.12 -9.67 2.72
CA THR A 54 -4.39 -8.92 1.70
C THR A 54 -4.68 -7.41 1.79
N LEU A 55 -5.96 -7.02 1.99
CA LEU A 55 -6.33 -5.62 2.23
C LEU A 55 -5.70 -5.06 3.51
N LYS A 56 -5.70 -5.84 4.60
CA LYS A 56 -5.04 -5.48 5.86
C LYS A 56 -3.53 -5.26 5.68
N HIS A 57 -2.86 -6.11 4.92
CA HIS A 57 -1.42 -6.00 4.65
C HIS A 57 -1.05 -4.73 3.90
N VAL A 58 -1.91 -4.23 3.01
CA VAL A 58 -1.68 -2.93 2.33
C VAL A 58 -2.11 -1.73 3.17
N GLY A 59 -2.36 -1.91 4.48
CA GLY A 59 -2.71 -0.82 5.39
C GLY A 59 -4.16 -0.33 5.30
N LEU A 60 -5.09 -1.18 4.82
CA LEU A 60 -6.51 -0.86 4.69
C LEU A 60 -7.39 -1.55 5.76
N GLY A 61 -6.81 -1.97 6.88
CA GLY A 61 -7.52 -2.67 7.95
C GLY A 61 -8.68 -1.87 8.56
N TYR A 62 -8.54 -0.55 8.63
CA TYR A 62 -9.55 0.37 9.16
C TYR A 62 -10.74 0.61 8.22
N MET A 63 -10.60 0.28 6.94
CA MET A 63 -11.61 0.55 5.92
C MET A 63 -12.83 -0.36 6.08
N LYS A 64 -14.03 0.19 5.84
CA LYS A 64 -15.24 -0.64 5.81
C LYS A 64 -15.25 -1.52 4.56
N ILE A 65 -15.66 -2.78 4.71
CA ILE A 65 -15.81 -3.75 3.60
C ILE A 65 -16.72 -3.18 2.51
N GLY A 66 -17.79 -2.48 2.92
CA GLY A 66 -18.73 -1.83 2.02
C GLY A 66 -18.38 -0.38 1.65
N GLN A 67 -17.14 0.07 1.81
CA GLN A 67 -16.73 1.42 1.47
C GLN A 67 -17.04 1.76 0.01
N GLN A 68 -17.62 2.94 -0.23
CA GLN A 68 -17.93 3.40 -1.58
C GLN A 68 -16.65 3.88 -2.27
N ALA A 69 -16.46 3.50 -3.55
CA ALA A 69 -15.28 3.88 -4.31
C ALA A 69 -15.09 5.40 -4.43
N THR A 70 -16.18 6.15 -4.46
CA THR A 70 -16.20 7.63 -4.54
C THR A 70 -15.72 8.33 -3.27
N THR A 71 -15.64 7.62 -2.14
CA THR A 71 -15.17 8.16 -0.85
C THR A 71 -13.71 7.81 -0.56
N LEU A 72 -13.06 7.08 -1.47
CA LEU A 72 -11.67 6.69 -1.34
C LEU A 72 -10.73 7.85 -1.69
N SER A 73 -9.69 8.04 -0.89
CA SER A 73 -8.55 8.84 -1.28
C SER A 73 -7.76 8.18 -2.43
N GLY A 74 -6.94 8.96 -3.14
CA GLY A 74 -6.10 8.44 -4.22
C GLY A 74 -5.21 7.28 -3.74
N GLY A 75 -4.57 7.42 -2.57
CA GLY A 75 -3.73 6.39 -1.96
C GLY A 75 -4.50 5.12 -1.59
N GLU A 76 -5.73 5.25 -1.04
CA GLU A 76 -6.57 4.08 -0.73
C GLU A 76 -6.98 3.33 -2.00
N ALA A 77 -7.39 4.05 -3.04
CA ALA A 77 -7.74 3.45 -4.34
C ALA A 77 -6.55 2.71 -4.97
N GLN A 78 -5.34 3.26 -4.86
CA GLN A 78 -4.12 2.64 -5.33
C GLN A 78 -3.81 1.36 -4.54
N ARG A 79 -3.92 1.39 -3.21
CA ARG A 79 -3.70 0.21 -2.35
C ARG A 79 -4.73 -0.90 -2.58
N ILE A 80 -6.00 -0.56 -2.89
CA ILE A 80 -6.99 -1.56 -3.30
C ILE A 80 -6.58 -2.24 -4.62
N LYS A 81 -6.08 -1.47 -5.60
CA LYS A 81 -5.55 -2.05 -6.84
C LYS A 81 -4.36 -2.97 -6.56
N LEU A 82 -3.45 -2.53 -5.70
CA LEU A 82 -2.30 -3.33 -5.27
C LEU A 82 -2.75 -4.63 -4.59
N ALA A 83 -3.70 -4.58 -3.65
CA ALA A 83 -4.26 -5.76 -3.00
C ALA A 83 -4.90 -6.74 -4.01
N LYS A 84 -5.56 -6.20 -5.04
CA LYS A 84 -6.13 -7.02 -6.12
C LYS A 84 -5.05 -7.75 -6.91
N GLU A 85 -3.94 -7.10 -7.23
CA GLU A 85 -2.80 -7.72 -7.92
C GLU A 85 -2.11 -8.77 -7.04
N LEU A 86 -1.94 -8.48 -5.74
CA LEU A 86 -1.44 -9.43 -4.73
C LEU A 86 -2.26 -10.70 -4.59
N SER A 87 -3.56 -10.60 -4.82
CA SER A 87 -4.47 -11.75 -4.77
C SER A 87 -4.36 -12.67 -5.99
N LYS A 88 -3.62 -12.25 -7.03
CA LYS A 88 -3.39 -13.05 -8.24
C LYS A 88 -2.18 -13.95 -8.06
N ARG A 89 -2.13 -15.03 -8.84
CA ARG A 89 -0.96 -15.90 -8.89
C ARG A 89 0.20 -15.17 -9.57
N PRO A 90 1.39 -15.05 -8.94
CA PRO A 90 2.52 -14.35 -9.53
C PRO A 90 3.00 -15.08 -10.81
N THR A 91 3.26 -14.32 -11.86
CA THR A 91 3.76 -14.85 -13.14
C THR A 91 5.28 -14.72 -13.29
N GLY A 92 5.94 -13.90 -12.44
CA GLY A 92 7.37 -13.61 -12.51
C GLY A 92 7.79 -12.77 -13.73
N ARG A 93 6.83 -12.14 -14.44
CA ARG A 93 7.08 -11.35 -15.66
C ARG A 93 6.24 -10.07 -15.69
N THR A 94 5.94 -9.51 -14.53
CA THR A 94 5.09 -8.31 -14.43
C THR A 94 5.95 -7.11 -14.05
N LEU A 95 5.72 -5.98 -14.71
CA LEU A 95 6.22 -4.67 -14.31
C LEU A 95 5.13 -3.97 -13.50
N TYR A 96 5.43 -3.66 -12.24
CA TYR A 96 4.60 -2.84 -11.37
C TYR A 96 5.18 -1.44 -11.30
N ILE A 97 4.36 -0.43 -11.58
CA ILE A 97 4.72 0.98 -11.42
C ILE A 97 3.79 1.56 -10.37
N LEU A 98 4.37 2.06 -9.28
CA LEU A 98 3.68 2.61 -8.13
C LEU A 98 4.10 4.05 -7.92
N ASP A 99 3.12 4.94 -7.83
CA ASP A 99 3.34 6.36 -7.63
C ASP A 99 2.92 6.72 -6.20
N GLU A 100 3.89 7.16 -5.39
CA GLU A 100 3.76 7.51 -3.97
C GLU A 100 2.89 6.53 -3.14
N PRO A 101 3.16 5.22 -3.16
CA PRO A 101 2.30 4.23 -2.51
C PRO A 101 2.27 4.37 -0.98
N THR A 102 3.19 5.12 -0.37
CA THR A 102 3.23 5.35 1.08
C THR A 102 2.41 6.53 1.55
N THR A 103 1.82 7.31 0.64
CA THR A 103 1.03 8.48 1.00
C THR A 103 -0.11 8.13 1.95
N GLY A 104 -0.14 8.80 3.12
CA GLY A 104 -1.15 8.58 4.17
C GLY A 104 -0.98 7.29 4.98
N LEU A 105 0.17 6.60 4.88
CA LEU A 105 0.49 5.45 5.71
C LEU A 105 1.29 5.83 6.97
N HIS A 106 1.01 5.14 8.06
CA HIS A 106 1.88 5.14 9.23
C HIS A 106 3.14 4.28 8.98
N SER A 107 4.23 4.56 9.69
CA SER A 107 5.51 3.85 9.55
C SER A 107 5.38 2.32 9.64
N HIS A 108 4.46 1.82 10.49
CA HIS A 108 4.19 0.39 10.63
C HIS A 108 3.58 -0.22 9.36
N ASP A 109 2.70 0.51 8.67
CA ASP A 109 2.05 0.04 7.46
C ASP A 109 2.99 0.16 6.24
N ILE A 110 3.89 1.16 6.25
CA ILE A 110 4.98 1.27 5.27
C ILE A 110 5.86 0.01 5.31
N LYS A 111 6.23 -0.46 6.51
CA LYS A 111 6.99 -1.70 6.64
C LYS A 111 6.29 -2.90 5.99
N LYS A 112 4.99 -3.08 6.25
CA LYS A 112 4.20 -4.16 5.63
C LYS A 112 4.13 -4.02 4.11
N LEU A 113 3.96 -2.80 3.61
CA LEU A 113 3.97 -2.54 2.18
C LEU A 113 5.31 -2.93 1.55
N LEU A 114 6.43 -2.56 2.18
CA LEU A 114 7.78 -2.92 1.72
C LEU A 114 7.99 -4.44 1.69
N GLU A 115 7.56 -5.17 2.72
CA GLU A 115 7.62 -6.64 2.73
C GLU A 115 6.90 -7.25 1.52
N ILE A 116 5.77 -6.67 1.13
CA ILE A 116 4.98 -7.10 -0.03
C ILE A 116 5.68 -6.77 -1.35
N LEU A 117 6.19 -5.54 -1.51
CA LEU A 117 6.90 -5.12 -2.71
C LEU A 117 8.17 -5.97 -2.92
N GLN A 118 8.89 -6.26 -1.83
CA GLN A 118 10.03 -7.15 -1.85
C GLN A 118 9.65 -8.58 -2.24
N ALA A 119 8.52 -9.09 -1.75
CA ALA A 119 8.02 -10.41 -2.15
C ALA A 119 7.70 -10.46 -3.67
N PHE A 120 7.17 -9.39 -4.24
CA PHE A 120 6.97 -9.30 -5.70
C PHE A 120 8.28 -9.33 -6.47
N ALA A 121 9.27 -8.53 -6.06
CA ALA A 121 10.59 -8.53 -6.68
C ALA A 121 11.23 -9.93 -6.61
N ASN A 122 11.19 -10.57 -5.46
CA ASN A 122 11.75 -11.90 -5.23
C ASN A 122 11.09 -13.02 -6.06
N THR A 123 9.87 -12.80 -6.55
CA THR A 123 9.19 -13.74 -7.47
C THR A 123 9.49 -13.48 -8.94
N GLY A 124 10.50 -12.64 -9.24
CA GLY A 124 11.00 -12.37 -10.59
C GLY A 124 10.29 -11.22 -11.31
N ASN A 125 9.43 -10.47 -10.62
CA ASN A 125 8.81 -9.28 -11.19
C ASN A 125 9.73 -8.06 -11.04
N THR A 126 9.46 -7.02 -11.83
CA THR A 126 10.10 -5.72 -11.70
C THR A 126 9.15 -4.76 -10.99
N VAL A 127 9.63 -4.09 -9.95
CA VAL A 127 8.85 -3.11 -9.19
C VAL A 127 9.54 -1.75 -9.29
N VAL A 128 8.88 -0.78 -9.89
CA VAL A 128 9.31 0.62 -9.97
C VAL A 128 8.43 1.44 -9.03
N VAL A 129 9.05 2.14 -8.10
CA VAL A 129 8.36 2.96 -7.11
C VAL A 129 8.83 4.40 -7.24
N ILE A 130 7.92 5.32 -7.46
CA ILE A 130 8.17 6.75 -7.41
C ILE A 130 7.90 7.16 -5.96
N GLU A 131 8.93 7.61 -5.25
CA GLU A 131 8.83 7.89 -3.81
C GLU A 131 9.82 8.96 -3.36
N HIS A 132 9.44 9.64 -2.28
CA HIS A 132 10.29 10.58 -1.55
C HIS A 132 10.51 10.14 -0.09
N ASN A 133 9.87 9.05 0.34
CA ASN A 133 10.02 8.49 1.67
C ASN A 133 11.36 7.73 1.79
N LEU A 134 12.25 8.22 2.65
CA LEU A 134 13.58 7.66 2.82
C LEU A 134 13.59 6.22 3.36
N ASP A 135 12.55 5.82 4.10
CA ASP A 135 12.42 4.43 4.57
C ASP A 135 12.18 3.46 3.41
N VAL A 136 11.52 3.93 2.35
CA VAL A 136 11.36 3.16 1.10
C VAL A 136 12.64 3.20 0.28
N ILE A 137 13.17 4.40 0.05
CA ILE A 137 14.33 4.64 -0.83
C ILE A 137 15.55 3.83 -0.36
N LYS A 138 15.84 3.79 0.96
CA LYS A 138 16.96 3.01 1.52
C LYS A 138 16.85 1.50 1.36
N THR A 139 15.65 0.96 1.03
CA THR A 139 15.41 -0.48 0.84
C THR A 139 15.40 -0.90 -0.62
N ALA A 140 15.57 0.05 -1.55
CA ALA A 140 15.58 -0.21 -2.97
C ALA A 140 16.87 -0.95 -3.40
N ASP A 141 16.76 -1.83 -4.39
CA ASP A 141 17.93 -2.47 -5.00
C ASP A 141 18.69 -1.48 -5.90
N HIS A 142 17.93 -0.54 -6.51
CA HIS A 142 18.47 0.48 -7.42
C HIS A 142 17.67 1.76 -7.32
N ILE A 143 18.35 2.89 -7.26
CA ILE A 143 17.76 4.23 -7.21
C ILE A 143 18.13 4.97 -8.50
N ILE A 144 17.17 5.71 -9.03
CA ILE A 144 17.38 6.72 -10.07
C ILE A 144 16.91 8.04 -9.47
N ASP A 145 17.87 8.91 -9.12
CA ASP A 145 17.60 10.22 -8.50
C ASP A 145 17.55 11.28 -9.57
N MET A 146 16.41 11.95 -9.67
CA MET A 146 16.14 12.97 -10.69
C MET A 146 16.14 14.37 -10.07
N GLY A 147 16.78 15.32 -10.76
CA GLY A 147 16.86 16.69 -10.27
C GLY A 147 17.59 17.60 -11.27
N PRO A 148 18.36 18.62 -10.79
CA PRO A 148 18.56 19.02 -9.38
C PRO A 148 17.33 19.64 -8.74
N GLU A 149 16.45 20.28 -9.52
CA GLU A 149 15.22 20.94 -9.09
C GLU A 149 14.00 20.33 -9.77
N GLY A 150 12.83 20.91 -9.57
CA GLY A 150 11.60 20.56 -10.26
C GLY A 150 11.37 21.44 -11.50
N GLY A 151 10.48 21.01 -12.40
CA GLY A 151 10.04 21.78 -13.57
C GLY A 151 11.14 21.97 -14.63
N VAL A 152 11.31 23.21 -15.13
CA VAL A 152 12.20 23.51 -16.27
C VAL A 152 13.69 23.31 -15.94
N ASN A 153 14.05 23.37 -14.65
CA ASN A 153 15.43 23.23 -14.16
C ASN A 153 15.73 21.83 -13.62
N GLY A 154 14.83 20.87 -13.84
CA GLY A 154 14.95 19.50 -13.38
C GLY A 154 14.82 18.49 -14.51
N GLY A 155 14.59 17.24 -14.14
CA GLY A 155 14.38 16.16 -15.11
C GLY A 155 15.65 15.49 -15.58
N GLU A 156 16.81 15.82 -15.00
CA GLU A 156 18.08 15.15 -15.28
C GLU A 156 18.35 14.05 -14.24
N ILE A 157 19.05 12.99 -14.66
CA ILE A 157 19.53 11.97 -13.72
C ILE A 157 20.80 12.49 -13.05
N ILE A 158 20.72 12.81 -11.75
CA ILE A 158 21.86 13.32 -10.97
C ILE A 158 22.62 12.21 -10.23
N ALA A 159 21.96 11.13 -9.91
CA ALA A 159 22.59 9.95 -9.32
C ALA A 159 21.84 8.68 -9.68
N GLU A 160 22.56 7.57 -9.84
CA GLU A 160 21.96 6.26 -10.04
C GLU A 160 22.80 5.14 -9.41
N GLY A 161 22.16 4.11 -8.92
CA GLY A 161 22.81 2.93 -8.34
C GLY A 161 22.17 2.47 -7.04
N THR A 162 22.91 1.68 -6.26
CA THR A 162 22.43 1.25 -4.94
C THR A 162 22.30 2.43 -3.97
N PRO A 163 21.50 2.31 -2.90
CA PRO A 163 21.38 3.36 -1.88
C PRO A 163 22.75 3.84 -1.35
N GLU A 164 23.70 2.90 -1.13
CA GLU A 164 25.04 3.22 -0.67
C GLU A 164 25.82 4.08 -1.69
N LYS A 165 25.69 3.74 -2.98
CA LYS A 165 26.34 4.50 -4.05
C LYS A 165 25.76 5.90 -4.15
N VAL A 166 24.43 6.04 -4.16
CA VAL A 166 23.74 7.32 -4.23
C VAL A 166 24.07 8.20 -3.01
N ALA A 167 24.19 7.62 -1.82
CA ALA A 167 24.59 8.31 -0.59
C ALA A 167 25.96 9.01 -0.67
N THR A 168 26.85 8.59 -1.59
CA THR A 168 28.16 9.21 -1.79
C THR A 168 28.16 10.39 -2.78
N VAL A 169 27.06 10.58 -3.51
CA VAL A 169 26.96 11.61 -4.56
C VAL A 169 26.61 12.96 -3.97
N LYS A 170 27.57 13.88 -3.92
CA LYS A 170 27.43 15.20 -3.26
C LYS A 170 26.38 16.12 -3.90
N SER A 171 26.10 15.96 -5.20
CA SER A 171 25.09 16.73 -5.93
C SER A 171 23.66 16.23 -5.70
N SER A 172 23.48 15.04 -5.12
CA SER A 172 22.18 14.43 -4.83
C SER A 172 21.67 14.86 -3.45
N TYR A 173 20.52 15.53 -3.41
CA TYR A 173 19.83 15.80 -2.14
C TYR A 173 19.38 14.51 -1.47
N THR A 174 18.82 13.59 -2.24
CA THR A 174 18.44 12.23 -1.75
C THR A 174 19.65 11.52 -1.17
N GLY A 175 20.81 11.58 -1.86
CA GLY A 175 22.06 10.98 -1.39
C GLY A 175 22.54 11.54 -0.06
N LYS A 176 22.44 12.87 0.13
CA LYS A 176 22.80 13.51 1.40
C LYS A 176 21.99 12.96 2.57
N PHE A 177 20.65 12.92 2.45
CA PHE A 177 19.77 12.40 3.50
C PHE A 177 19.93 10.90 3.73
N LEU A 178 20.15 10.13 2.65
CA LEU A 178 20.47 8.69 2.78
C LEU A 178 21.75 8.48 3.60
N GLY A 179 22.80 9.27 3.33
CA GLY A 179 24.06 9.20 4.06
C GLY A 179 23.91 9.44 5.57
N GLU A 180 23.08 10.41 5.96
CA GLU A 180 22.77 10.71 7.35
C GLU A 180 22.07 9.53 8.04
N ILE A 181 21.03 8.95 7.42
CA ILE A 181 20.26 7.83 8.00
C ILE A 181 21.08 6.54 8.04
N MET A 182 21.87 6.26 7.02
CA MET A 182 22.67 5.04 6.94
C MET A 182 23.91 5.13 7.83
N GLY A 183 24.49 6.35 8.02
CA GLY A 183 25.62 6.60 8.92
C GLY A 183 25.24 6.44 10.40
N ASP A 184 24.06 6.90 10.80
CA ASP A 184 23.54 6.76 12.18
C ASP A 184 23.29 5.29 12.57
N ASN A 185 22.94 4.44 11.63
CA ASN A 185 22.74 3.00 11.86
C ASN A 185 24.06 2.22 12.03
N SER A 186 25.20 2.74 11.55
CA SER A 186 26.51 2.12 11.75
C SER A 186 27.02 2.32 13.19
N MET A 187 26.67 3.43 13.83
CA MET A 187 27.06 3.71 15.23
C MET A 187 26.22 2.93 16.27
N LYS A 188 24.99 2.53 15.93
CA LYS A 188 24.12 1.76 16.85
C LYS A 188 24.38 0.25 16.86
N LYS A 189 25.22 -0.29 15.96
CA LYS A 189 25.61 -1.71 15.94
C LYS A 189 26.88 -2.03 16.71
N THR A 190 27.52 -1.04 17.30
CA THR A 190 28.80 -1.17 18.04
C THR A 190 28.68 -0.81 19.52
N ALA A 191 27.47 -0.78 20.10
CA ALA A 191 27.23 -0.56 21.53
C ALA A 191 26.53 -1.77 22.16
#